data_4910205334d68cbc870efef9ec67d780
#
_entry.id   4910205334d68cbc870efef9ec67d780
#
_cell.length_a   1.000
_cell.length_b   1.000
_cell.length_c   1.000
_cell.angle_alpha   90.00
_cell.angle_beta   90.00
_cell.angle_gamma   90.00
#
_symmetry.space_group_name_H-M   'P 1'
#
loop_
_entity.id
_entity.type
_entity.pdbx_description
1 polymer ?
#
loop_
_entity_poly.entity_id
_entity_poly.type
_entity_poly.pdbx_seq_one_letter_code
_entity_poly.pdbx_strand_id
1 'polypeptide(L)'
;MRAVERYYAPAAGASSAHGRPVYNASMARKPTVVAVSGGFDPVHVGHLRLFRDAKALGDKLVVILNDDEWLRRKKGYVFMPETERKELLESIKWVDEVVLREPRDTYDICHTLETFNIDIFANGGDRKAEADIPEAAVCRKRNIKMVFNVGGGYKPQSSTWLVRELAKQVKNFRKLRDTGKTV
;
A
#
# COMPACT_ATOMS: atom_id res chain seq x y z
N MET A 1 25.51 17.88 7.94
CA MET A 1 24.75 18.87 8.70
C MET A 1 24.67 20.17 7.92
N ARG A 2 23.49 20.72 7.70
CA ARG A 2 23.04 21.91 6.93
C ARG A 2 22.45 21.59 5.57
N ALA A 3 21.10 21.41 5.53
CA ALA A 3 20.21 21.76 4.40
C ALA A 3 18.74 21.31 4.61
N VAL A 4 18.11 21.53 5.75
CA VAL A 4 16.65 21.26 5.93
C VAL A 4 15.88 22.39 6.62
N GLU A 5 16.45 23.59 6.71
CA GLU A 5 15.80 24.73 7.39
C GLU A 5 15.44 25.87 6.43
N ARG A 6 14.65 25.60 5.37
CA ARG A 6 14.26 26.71 4.48
C ARG A 6 12.85 26.64 3.89
N TYR A 7 11.87 26.14 4.65
CA TYR A 7 10.47 26.14 4.15
C TYR A 7 9.40 26.58 5.15
N TYR A 8 9.75 27.29 6.24
CA TYR A 8 8.74 27.97 7.06
C TYR A 8 9.27 29.29 7.57
N ALA A 9 9.18 30.34 6.74
CA ALA A 9 9.26 31.72 7.21
C ALA A 9 7.84 32.31 7.13
N PRO A 10 7.24 32.76 8.23
CA PRO A 10 6.03 33.55 8.16
C PRO A 10 6.34 34.96 7.67
N ALA A 11 5.54 35.48 6.76
CA ALA A 11 5.58 36.85 6.30
C ALA A 11 5.42 37.81 7.49
N ALA A 12 6.39 38.71 7.67
CA ALA A 12 6.33 39.80 8.60
C ALA A 12 5.45 40.93 8.05
N GLY A 13 4.55 41.45 8.89
CA GLY A 13 3.96 42.76 8.66
C GLY A 13 2.50 42.89 9.06
N ALA A 14 2.21 43.23 10.31
CA ALA A 14 1.38 44.41 10.71
C ALA A 14 1.11 44.39 12.23
N SER A 15 1.65 45.35 12.89
CA SER A 15 1.35 45.73 14.28
C SER A 15 -0.07 46.28 14.39
N SER A 16 -0.90 45.72 15.28
CA SER A 16 -1.76 46.54 16.15
C SER A 16 -2.39 45.68 17.24
N ALA A 17 -2.48 46.31 18.42
CA ALA A 17 -2.98 45.82 19.69
C ALA A 17 -4.33 45.10 19.61
N HIS A 18 -4.52 44.19 20.56
CA HIS A 18 -5.74 43.47 20.99
C HIS A 18 -5.90 42.03 20.46
N GLY A 19 -5.74 41.13 21.41
CA GLY A 19 -6.27 39.79 21.33
C GLY A 19 -5.40 38.82 20.50
N ARG A 20 -4.54 38.04 21.19
CA ARG A 20 -3.97 36.84 20.60
C ARG A 20 -5.14 36.00 20.06
N PRO A 21 -5.14 35.61 18.79
CA PRO A 21 -6.10 34.60 18.34
C PRO A 21 -5.84 33.35 19.17
N VAL A 22 -6.82 32.98 19.99
CA VAL A 22 -6.84 31.67 20.64
C VAL A 22 -6.99 30.68 19.48
N TYR A 23 -5.89 30.08 19.07
CA TYR A 23 -5.91 29.00 18.09
C TYR A 23 -6.70 27.87 18.75
N ASN A 24 -7.96 27.77 18.37
CA ASN A 24 -8.88 26.79 18.92
C ASN A 24 -8.47 25.42 18.33
N ALA A 25 -7.57 24.72 19.02
CA ALA A 25 -7.10 23.39 18.67
C ALA A 25 -8.22 22.32 18.66
N SER A 26 -9.48 22.74 18.96
CA SER A 26 -10.62 21.81 19.09
C SER A 26 -11.36 21.50 17.80
N MET A 27 -10.91 21.97 16.63
CA MET A 27 -11.58 21.74 15.32
C MET A 27 -10.76 20.94 14.31
N ALA A 28 -9.64 20.35 14.70
CA ALA A 28 -8.93 19.43 13.80
C ALA A 28 -9.72 18.10 13.73
N ARG A 29 -10.43 17.87 12.60
CA ARG A 29 -11.08 16.58 12.40
C ARG A 29 -10.03 15.46 12.42
N LYS A 30 -10.37 14.32 13.03
CA LYS A 30 -9.52 13.12 12.98
C LYS A 30 -9.19 12.78 11.50
N PRO A 31 -7.91 12.55 11.16
CA PRO A 31 -7.55 12.18 9.80
C PRO A 31 -8.22 10.86 9.39
N THR A 32 -8.75 10.80 8.18
CA THR A 32 -9.31 9.58 7.60
C THR A 32 -8.17 8.67 7.15
N VAL A 33 -8.09 7.47 7.73
CA VAL A 33 -7.06 6.46 7.45
C VAL A 33 -7.58 5.44 6.47
N VAL A 34 -6.92 5.33 5.32
CA VAL A 34 -7.20 4.33 4.29
C VAL A 34 -6.18 3.22 4.36
N ALA A 35 -6.61 1.97 4.29
CA ALA A 35 -5.71 0.83 4.19
C ALA A 35 -5.89 0.10 2.86
N VAL A 36 -4.78 -0.43 2.35
CA VAL A 36 -4.71 -1.44 1.28
C VAL A 36 -3.86 -2.60 1.76
N SER A 37 -4.07 -3.80 1.25
CA SER A 37 -3.25 -4.96 1.62
C SER A 37 -2.76 -5.74 0.41
N GLY A 38 -1.61 -6.39 0.56
CA GLY A 38 -1.07 -7.25 -0.48
C GLY A 38 0.34 -7.74 -0.24
N GLY A 39 0.79 -8.65 -1.11
CA GLY A 39 2.17 -9.13 -1.09
C GLY A 39 3.14 -8.21 -1.82
N PHE A 40 2.67 -7.45 -2.82
CA PHE A 40 3.47 -6.49 -3.59
C PHE A 40 4.82 -7.05 -4.07
N ASP A 41 4.80 -8.26 -4.61
CA ASP A 41 6.00 -9.04 -4.91
C ASP A 41 5.97 -9.62 -6.35
N PRO A 42 6.63 -8.90 -7.31
CA PRO A 42 7.14 -7.54 -7.25
C PRO A 42 6.07 -6.46 -7.34
N VAL A 43 6.44 -5.22 -6.96
CA VAL A 43 5.62 -4.02 -7.21
C VAL A 43 5.52 -3.77 -8.71
N HIS A 44 4.35 -3.32 -9.18
CA HIS A 44 4.11 -2.99 -10.58
C HIS A 44 3.12 -1.83 -10.74
N VAL A 45 2.94 -1.34 -11.96
CA VAL A 45 2.10 -0.16 -12.27
C VAL A 45 0.66 -0.27 -11.73
N GLY A 46 0.10 -1.47 -11.67
CA GLY A 46 -1.23 -1.69 -11.08
C GLY A 46 -1.27 -1.35 -9.59
N HIS A 47 -0.20 -1.66 -8.85
CA HIS A 47 -0.08 -1.28 -7.44
C HIS A 47 0.06 0.24 -7.28
N LEU A 48 0.84 0.91 -8.14
CA LEU A 48 0.97 2.37 -8.10
C LEU A 48 -0.37 3.07 -8.32
N ARG A 49 -1.20 2.57 -9.25
CA ARG A 49 -2.55 3.08 -9.48
C ARG A 49 -3.45 2.85 -8.27
N LEU A 50 -3.39 1.66 -7.67
CA LEU A 50 -4.11 1.35 -6.42
C LEU A 50 -3.73 2.34 -5.31
N PHE A 51 -2.44 2.57 -5.08
CA PHE A 51 -1.98 3.47 -4.01
C PHE A 51 -2.40 4.92 -4.26
N ARG A 52 -2.28 5.41 -5.50
CA ARG A 52 -2.73 6.76 -5.88
C ARG A 52 -4.21 6.95 -5.59
N ASP A 53 -5.04 6.01 -6.06
CA ASP A 53 -6.48 6.15 -5.98
C ASP A 53 -7.00 5.86 -4.56
N ALA A 54 -6.35 4.96 -3.81
CA ALA A 54 -6.62 4.74 -2.40
C ALA A 54 -6.26 5.97 -1.55
N LYS A 55 -5.11 6.61 -1.80
CA LYS A 55 -4.72 7.85 -1.12
C LYS A 55 -5.73 8.98 -1.32
N ALA A 56 -6.37 9.05 -2.48
CA ALA A 56 -7.41 10.04 -2.75
C ALA A 56 -8.71 9.83 -1.95
N LEU A 57 -8.89 8.69 -1.29
CA LEU A 57 -10.06 8.40 -0.45
C LEU A 57 -9.93 8.94 0.98
N GLY A 58 -8.74 9.37 1.42
CA GLY A 58 -8.52 9.86 2.78
C GLY A 58 -7.25 10.66 2.95
N ASP A 59 -6.94 10.96 4.20
CA ASP A 59 -5.80 11.81 4.57
C ASP A 59 -4.49 11.02 4.70
N LYS A 60 -4.58 9.74 5.07
CA LYS A 60 -3.43 8.84 5.29
C LYS A 60 -3.65 7.50 4.61
N LEU A 61 -2.67 7.05 3.84
CA LEU A 61 -2.64 5.70 3.27
C LEU A 61 -1.68 4.80 4.03
N VAL A 62 -2.21 3.73 4.60
CA VAL A 62 -1.47 2.65 5.24
C VAL A 62 -1.45 1.43 4.30
N VAL A 63 -0.27 0.91 4.01
CA VAL A 63 -0.11 -0.34 3.26
C VAL A 63 0.15 -1.47 4.25
N ILE A 64 -0.76 -2.43 4.31
CA ILE A 64 -0.61 -3.67 5.08
C ILE A 64 0.12 -4.68 4.19
N LEU A 65 1.39 -4.91 4.50
CA LEU A 65 2.28 -5.77 3.73
C LEU A 65 2.20 -7.21 4.27
N ASN A 66 1.87 -8.14 3.39
CA ASN A 66 1.96 -9.57 3.71
C ASN A 66 3.42 -10.02 3.76
N ASP A 67 3.75 -10.79 4.79
CA ASP A 67 5.09 -11.31 5.04
C ASP A 67 5.54 -12.37 4.01
N ASP A 68 6.79 -12.77 4.10
CA ASP A 68 7.38 -13.77 3.22
C ASP A 68 6.78 -15.15 3.42
N GLU A 69 6.37 -15.49 4.63
CA GLU A 69 5.75 -16.79 4.90
C GLU A 69 4.38 -16.90 4.20
N TRP A 70 3.58 -15.83 4.23
CA TRP A 70 2.33 -15.76 3.49
C TRP A 70 2.55 -15.92 1.98
N LEU A 71 3.61 -15.28 1.43
CA LEU A 71 3.94 -15.44 0.01
C LEU A 71 4.32 -16.86 -0.33
N ARG A 72 5.16 -17.52 0.47
CA ARG A 72 5.54 -18.93 0.27
C ARG A 72 4.33 -19.83 0.29
N ARG A 73 3.42 -19.65 1.26
CA ARG A 73 2.18 -20.44 1.34
C ARG A 73 1.24 -20.19 0.14
N LYS A 74 1.06 -18.94 -0.26
CA LYS A 74 0.09 -18.58 -1.29
C LYS A 74 0.61 -18.74 -2.73
N LYS A 75 1.87 -18.45 -2.98
CA LYS A 75 2.47 -18.40 -4.32
C LYS A 75 3.55 -19.47 -4.54
N GLY A 76 4.08 -20.07 -3.47
CA GLY A 76 5.19 -21.01 -3.53
C GLY A 76 6.57 -20.37 -3.66
N TYR A 77 6.67 -19.04 -3.69
CA TYR A 77 7.94 -18.33 -3.81
C TYR A 77 7.88 -16.94 -3.17
N VAL A 78 9.05 -16.39 -2.89
CA VAL A 78 9.30 -14.98 -2.58
C VAL A 78 10.25 -14.44 -3.64
N PHE A 79 9.86 -13.38 -4.35
CA PHE A 79 10.70 -12.72 -5.35
C PHE A 79 11.63 -11.69 -4.68
N MET A 80 11.07 -10.87 -3.79
CA MET A 80 11.82 -9.92 -2.97
C MET A 80 11.49 -10.15 -1.48
N PRO A 81 12.49 -10.16 -0.58
CA PRO A 81 12.27 -10.25 0.86
C PRO A 81 11.34 -9.14 1.36
N GLU A 82 10.59 -9.40 2.43
CA GLU A 82 9.64 -8.42 2.99
C GLU A 82 10.29 -7.11 3.41
N THR A 83 11.54 -7.15 3.85
CA THR A 83 12.32 -5.96 4.21
C THR A 83 12.53 -5.02 3.02
N GLU A 84 12.94 -5.57 1.86
CA GLU A 84 13.11 -4.81 0.63
C GLU A 84 11.76 -4.31 0.08
N ARG A 85 10.73 -5.16 0.12
CA ARG A 85 9.37 -4.76 -0.29
C ARG A 85 8.84 -3.62 0.56
N LYS A 86 9.09 -3.65 1.88
CA LYS A 86 8.72 -2.60 2.81
C LYS A 86 9.40 -1.28 2.44
N GLU A 87 10.73 -1.27 2.28
CA GLU A 87 11.51 -0.10 1.91
C GLU A 87 11.06 0.51 0.58
N LEU A 88 10.81 -0.32 -0.45
CA LEU A 88 10.26 0.13 -1.73
C LEU A 88 8.89 0.78 -1.57
N LEU A 89 8.00 0.21 -0.78
CA LEU A 89 6.67 0.76 -0.56
C LEU A 89 6.71 2.08 0.20
N GLU A 90 7.58 2.21 1.21
CA GLU A 90 7.80 3.44 1.98
C GLU A 90 8.34 4.59 1.11
N SER A 91 9.03 4.27 0.02
CA SER A 91 9.53 5.27 -0.94
C SER A 91 8.47 5.80 -1.93
N ILE A 92 7.28 5.20 -1.95
CA ILE A 92 6.21 5.58 -2.88
C ILE A 92 5.46 6.80 -2.34
N LYS A 93 5.44 7.88 -3.08
CA LYS A 93 4.92 9.20 -2.68
C LYS A 93 3.46 9.22 -2.16
N TRP A 94 2.64 8.23 -2.45
CA TRP A 94 1.26 8.13 -1.99
C TRP A 94 1.11 7.31 -0.72
N VAL A 95 2.16 6.60 -0.29
CA VAL A 95 2.17 5.75 0.89
C VAL A 95 2.68 6.57 2.08
N ASP A 96 1.89 6.66 3.13
CA ASP A 96 2.28 7.37 4.34
C ASP A 96 2.88 6.44 5.39
N GLU A 97 2.48 5.16 5.39
CA GLU A 97 2.98 4.16 6.33
C GLU A 97 2.89 2.75 5.72
N VAL A 98 3.86 1.91 6.04
CA VAL A 98 3.85 0.48 5.72
C VAL A 98 3.93 -0.32 7.02
N VAL A 99 2.95 -1.18 7.25
CA VAL A 99 2.93 -2.09 8.39
C VAL A 99 2.94 -3.54 7.91
N LEU A 100 3.67 -4.41 8.59
CA LEU A 100 3.54 -5.85 8.39
C LEU A 100 2.21 -6.31 8.98
N ARG A 101 1.59 -7.29 8.35
CA ARG A 101 0.41 -7.95 8.91
C ARG A 101 0.74 -8.57 10.27
N GLU A 102 -0.25 -8.67 11.13
CA GLU A 102 -0.12 -9.31 12.43
C GLU A 102 0.26 -10.79 12.30
N PRO A 103 1.17 -11.31 13.15
CA PRO A 103 1.58 -12.72 13.09
C PRO A 103 0.45 -13.73 13.27
N ARG A 104 -0.65 -13.33 13.92
CA ARG A 104 -1.86 -14.17 14.10
C ARG A 104 -2.69 -14.31 12.83
N ASP A 105 -2.53 -13.41 11.88
CA ASP A 105 -3.16 -13.54 10.56
C ASP A 105 -2.54 -14.71 9.80
N THR A 106 -3.38 -15.60 9.29
CA THR A 106 -2.91 -16.78 8.52
C THR A 106 -3.04 -16.58 7.02
N TYR A 107 -4.27 -16.43 6.52
CA TYR A 107 -4.55 -16.25 5.10
C TYR A 107 -5.17 -14.89 4.77
N ASP A 108 -5.66 -14.20 5.75
CA ASP A 108 -6.31 -12.89 5.69
C ASP A 108 -5.52 -11.86 6.52
N ILE A 109 -6.11 -10.69 6.76
CA ILE A 109 -5.56 -9.62 7.59
C ILE A 109 -6.56 -9.18 8.68
N CYS A 110 -7.41 -10.09 9.14
CA CYS A 110 -8.46 -9.77 10.08
C CYS A 110 -7.92 -9.19 11.40
N HIS A 111 -6.88 -9.82 11.99
CA HIS A 111 -6.27 -9.33 13.22
C HIS A 111 -5.58 -7.98 13.01
N THR A 112 -4.91 -7.80 11.87
CA THR A 112 -4.33 -6.49 11.53
C THR A 112 -5.41 -5.40 11.49
N LEU A 113 -6.55 -5.65 10.84
CA LEU A 113 -7.68 -4.70 10.80
C LEU A 113 -8.33 -4.48 12.17
N GLU A 114 -8.26 -5.44 13.09
CA GLU A 114 -8.72 -5.26 14.48
C GLU A 114 -7.77 -4.39 15.30
N THR A 115 -6.47 -4.44 15.04
CA THR A 115 -5.43 -3.76 15.82
C THR A 115 -5.23 -2.30 15.40
N PHE A 116 -5.28 -2.02 14.08
CA PHE A 116 -5.05 -0.67 13.55
C PHE A 116 -6.35 0.14 13.45
N ASN A 117 -6.22 1.47 13.63
CA ASN A 117 -7.31 2.40 13.41
C ASN A 117 -7.45 2.72 11.93
N ILE A 118 -8.28 1.95 11.23
CA ILE A 118 -8.58 2.08 9.81
C ILE A 118 -10.02 2.56 9.65
N ASP A 119 -10.26 3.56 8.82
CA ASP A 119 -11.59 4.07 8.49
C ASP A 119 -12.10 3.50 7.16
N ILE A 120 -11.18 3.27 6.19
CA ILE A 120 -11.50 2.74 4.87
C ILE A 120 -10.55 1.60 4.51
N PHE A 121 -11.11 0.44 4.09
CA PHE A 121 -10.34 -0.65 3.50
C PHE A 121 -10.57 -0.65 1.98
N ALA A 122 -9.55 -0.25 1.21
CA ALA A 122 -9.62 -0.11 -0.23
C ALA A 122 -9.14 -1.38 -0.93
N ASN A 123 -9.98 -1.94 -1.79
CA ASN A 123 -9.74 -3.17 -2.52
C ASN A 123 -9.59 -2.90 -4.01
N GLY A 124 -8.51 -3.39 -4.60
CA GLY A 124 -8.22 -3.27 -6.03
C GLY A 124 -8.31 -4.60 -6.78
N GLY A 125 -8.11 -4.54 -8.10
CA GLY A 125 -8.04 -5.71 -8.96
C GLY A 125 -9.37 -6.40 -9.22
N ASP A 126 -9.43 -7.68 -8.91
CA ASP A 126 -10.54 -8.60 -9.20
C ASP A 126 -11.56 -8.73 -8.07
N ARG A 127 -11.35 -8.08 -6.91
CA ARG A 127 -12.30 -8.07 -5.79
C ARG A 127 -13.42 -7.06 -6.07
N LYS A 128 -14.65 -7.55 -6.26
CA LYS A 128 -15.79 -6.74 -6.69
C LYS A 128 -16.87 -6.58 -5.63
N ALA A 129 -16.93 -7.47 -4.65
CA ALA A 129 -17.97 -7.49 -3.63
C ALA A 129 -17.45 -7.98 -2.27
N GLU A 130 -18.20 -7.66 -1.21
CA GLU A 130 -17.89 -8.10 0.16
C GLU A 130 -17.82 -9.62 0.31
N ALA A 131 -18.63 -10.35 -0.44
CA ALA A 131 -18.66 -11.82 -0.38
C ALA A 131 -17.30 -12.47 -0.78
N ASP A 132 -16.47 -11.73 -1.51
CA ASP A 132 -15.18 -12.21 -1.99
C ASP A 132 -14.03 -11.97 -0.99
N ILE A 133 -14.35 -11.41 0.20
CA ILE A 133 -13.34 -10.90 1.13
C ILE A 133 -13.55 -11.49 2.52
N PRO A 134 -12.60 -12.30 3.05
CA PRO A 134 -12.68 -12.82 4.41
C PRO A 134 -12.77 -11.71 5.47
N GLU A 135 -12.15 -10.57 5.22
CA GLU A 135 -12.11 -9.40 6.12
C GLU A 135 -13.47 -8.66 6.27
N ALA A 136 -14.48 -8.99 5.46
CA ALA A 136 -15.78 -8.30 5.48
C ALA A 136 -16.48 -8.29 6.85
N ALA A 137 -16.40 -9.41 7.58
CA ALA A 137 -16.98 -9.51 8.92
C ALA A 137 -16.31 -8.55 9.92
N VAL A 138 -14.98 -8.48 9.89
CA VAL A 138 -14.20 -7.56 10.73
C VAL A 138 -14.47 -6.09 10.34
N CYS A 139 -14.49 -5.80 9.05
CA CYS A 139 -14.80 -4.46 8.57
C CYS A 139 -16.17 -3.98 9.08
N ARG A 140 -17.21 -4.81 9.02
CA ARG A 140 -18.54 -4.48 9.57
C ARG A 140 -18.50 -4.27 11.09
N LYS A 141 -17.87 -5.18 11.84
CA LYS A 141 -17.71 -5.09 13.31
C LYS A 141 -16.99 -3.80 13.75
N ARG A 142 -15.99 -3.37 12.97
CA ARG A 142 -15.14 -2.21 13.27
C ARG A 142 -15.63 -0.91 12.62
N ASN A 143 -16.76 -0.94 11.90
CA ASN A 143 -17.25 0.19 11.09
C ASN A 143 -16.24 0.69 10.06
N ILE A 144 -15.41 -0.21 9.49
CA ILE A 144 -14.47 0.09 8.41
C ILE A 144 -15.24 0.07 7.09
N LYS A 145 -15.25 1.18 6.37
CA LYS A 145 -15.87 1.26 5.04
C LYS A 145 -15.05 0.49 4.02
N MET A 146 -15.64 -0.47 3.33
CA MET A 146 -14.99 -1.14 2.21
C MET A 146 -15.26 -0.40 0.90
N VAL A 147 -14.20 -0.18 0.12
CA VAL A 147 -14.27 0.43 -1.22
C VAL A 147 -13.62 -0.52 -2.21
N PHE A 148 -14.30 -0.77 -3.33
CA PHE A 148 -13.90 -1.73 -4.37
C PHE A 148 -13.49 -1.03 -5.66
N ASN A 149 -12.87 -1.77 -6.58
CA ASN A 149 -12.42 -1.29 -7.90
C ASN A 149 -11.42 -0.12 -7.81
N VAL A 150 -10.70 0.03 -6.70
CA VAL A 150 -9.69 1.06 -6.53
C VAL A 150 -8.49 0.74 -7.42
N GLY A 151 -7.98 1.75 -8.15
CA GLY A 151 -6.90 1.55 -9.13
C GLY A 151 -7.40 1.29 -10.56
N GLY A 152 -8.71 1.55 -10.84
CA GLY A 152 -9.27 1.61 -12.19
C GLY A 152 -9.94 0.34 -12.71
N GLY A 153 -10.33 -0.61 -11.85
CA GLY A 153 -11.16 -1.78 -12.22
C GLY A 153 -10.57 -2.74 -13.27
N TYR A 154 -9.47 -2.39 -13.88
CA TYR A 154 -8.69 -3.18 -14.83
C TYR A 154 -7.36 -3.58 -14.20
N LYS A 155 -7.03 -4.86 -14.25
CA LYS A 155 -5.75 -5.40 -13.76
C LYS A 155 -4.70 -5.34 -14.88
N PRO A 156 -3.97 -4.23 -15.04
CA PRO A 156 -3.05 -4.05 -16.16
C PRO A 156 -1.87 -4.99 -16.09
N GLN A 157 -1.57 -5.49 -14.89
CA GLN A 157 -0.42 -6.34 -14.58
C GLN A 157 -0.69 -7.24 -13.38
N SER A 158 0.11 -8.29 -13.24
CA SER A 158 0.10 -9.18 -12.08
C SER A 158 1.53 -9.58 -11.75
N SER A 159 1.90 -9.50 -10.48
CA SER A 159 3.22 -9.95 -9.99
C SER A 159 3.52 -11.39 -10.43
N THR A 160 2.53 -12.28 -10.33
CA THR A 160 2.68 -13.69 -10.77
C THR A 160 2.92 -13.79 -12.27
N TRP A 161 2.25 -12.97 -13.09
CA TRP A 161 2.48 -12.95 -14.52
C TRP A 161 3.90 -12.47 -14.86
N LEU A 162 4.37 -11.40 -14.22
CA LEU A 162 5.73 -10.88 -14.42
C LEU A 162 6.79 -11.92 -14.11
N VAL A 163 6.67 -12.62 -12.99
CA VAL A 163 7.62 -13.67 -12.60
C VAL A 163 7.58 -14.86 -13.57
N ARG A 164 6.40 -15.29 -14.01
CA ARG A 164 6.25 -16.34 -15.00
C ARG A 164 6.85 -15.97 -16.36
N GLU A 165 6.66 -14.73 -16.78
CA GLU A 165 7.22 -14.24 -18.04
C GLU A 165 8.74 -14.18 -18.00
N LEU A 166 9.31 -13.66 -16.89
CA LEU A 166 10.75 -13.71 -16.66
C LEU A 166 11.29 -15.15 -16.70
N ALA A 167 10.62 -16.09 -16.07
CA ALA A 167 11.03 -17.49 -16.08
C ALA A 167 11.06 -18.10 -17.49
N LYS A 168 10.13 -17.72 -18.38
CA LYS A 168 10.14 -18.14 -19.79
C LYS A 168 11.33 -17.53 -20.54
N GLN A 169 11.59 -16.24 -20.33
CA GLN A 169 12.71 -15.54 -20.98
C GLN A 169 14.05 -16.17 -20.55
N VAL A 170 14.24 -16.44 -19.25
CA VAL A 170 15.46 -17.10 -18.77
C VAL A 170 15.68 -18.47 -19.42
N LYS A 171 14.64 -19.28 -19.61
CA LYS A 171 14.75 -20.55 -20.34
C LYS A 171 15.17 -20.34 -21.79
N ASN A 172 14.65 -19.33 -22.45
CA ASN A 172 15.01 -18.99 -23.84
C ASN A 172 16.47 -18.53 -23.93
N PHE A 173 16.94 -17.68 -23.01
CA PHE A 173 18.35 -17.25 -22.96
C PHE A 173 19.31 -18.42 -22.78
N ARG A 174 19.02 -19.37 -21.87
CA ARG A 174 19.82 -20.57 -21.71
C ARG A 174 19.91 -21.38 -23.01
N LYS A 175 18.76 -21.60 -23.67
CA LYS A 175 18.71 -22.32 -24.94
C LYS A 175 19.52 -21.62 -26.05
N LEU A 176 19.47 -20.28 -26.14
CA LEU A 176 20.25 -19.50 -27.11
C LEU A 176 21.75 -19.61 -26.83
N ARG A 177 22.18 -19.50 -25.58
CA ARG A 177 23.58 -19.65 -25.18
C ARG A 177 24.11 -21.04 -25.53
N ASP A 178 23.33 -22.08 -25.23
CA ASP A 178 23.74 -23.48 -25.47
C ASP A 178 23.79 -23.84 -26.98
N THR A 179 23.13 -23.04 -27.83
CA THR A 179 23.19 -23.19 -29.31
C THR A 179 24.26 -22.29 -29.97
N GLY A 180 25.07 -21.57 -29.17
CA GLY A 180 26.14 -20.69 -29.69
C GLY A 180 25.66 -19.43 -30.41
N LYS A 181 24.36 -19.13 -30.37
CA LYS A 181 23.80 -17.89 -30.93
C LYS A 181 23.96 -16.77 -29.90
N THR A 182 24.91 -15.88 -30.14
CA THR A 182 25.08 -14.62 -29.39
C THR A 182 23.88 -13.73 -29.61
N VAL A 183 23.35 -13.16 -28.52
CA VAL A 183 22.34 -12.10 -28.55
C VAL A 183 23.03 -10.75 -28.78
#